data_86c9461fa3b5e2669a5d464dec16ea3f
#
_entry.id   86c9461fa3b5e2669a5d464dec16ea3f
#
_cell.length_a   1.000
_cell.length_b   1.000
_cell.length_c   1.000
_cell.angle_alpha   90.00
_cell.angle_beta   90.00
_cell.angle_gamma   90.00
#
_symmetry.space_group_name_H-M   'P 1'
#
loop_
_entity.id
_entity.type
_entity.pdbx_description
1 polymer ?
#
loop_
_entity_poly.entity_id
_entity_poly.type
_entity_poly.pdbx_seq_one_letter_code
_entity_poly.pdbx_strand_id
1 'polypeptide(L)'
;PGFTRDELFKELADPIGEIKREQEMPIGYCFSYAAESLPDRDARLLHWTKGVHIKEMLGQPVGKPLLDYLNDRNTPGFTSIKVLNDTVASLFAGLTDSSYDAYIGLIVGTGTNMATFIPAEKITKLPSSVQAHGLIPVNLESGNFHPPYLTTVDDTVDACSDSHGMQRFEKAVSGMYLGEILKSTFPLDEFEEKFDAQKLTTIMNYPDIHKDKYVQVAHWIYNRSAQLVAASLAGLVSLLVSYNKDIKKVCLVAEGSMFWSINRKDKDYNVLVMEELEKLLNELGIGDVKVHVNKMNNANLIGTAIAALS
;
A
#
# COMPACT_ATOMS: atom_id res chain seq x y z
N PRO A 1 -22.43 17.88 11.21
CA PRO A 1 -21.87 17.26 12.41
C PRO A 1 -20.82 16.24 11.94
N GLY A 2 -19.58 16.40 12.44
CA GLY A 2 -18.50 15.46 12.07
C GLY A 2 -18.74 14.12 12.76
N PHE A 3 -18.26 13.07 12.12
CA PHE A 3 -18.25 11.71 12.66
C PHE A 3 -17.42 11.71 13.96
N THR A 4 -17.92 11.11 15.02
CA THR A 4 -17.26 11.05 16.33
C THR A 4 -16.46 9.75 16.49
N ARG A 5 -15.56 9.68 17.45
CA ARG A 5 -14.85 8.46 17.82
C ARG A 5 -15.81 7.34 18.22
N ASP A 6 -16.82 7.65 19.01
CA ASP A 6 -17.76 6.64 19.50
C ASP A 6 -18.66 6.11 18.37
N GLU A 7 -19.01 6.94 17.39
CA GLU A 7 -19.69 6.49 16.17
C GLU A 7 -18.79 5.56 15.33
N LEU A 8 -17.50 5.89 15.16
CA LEU A 8 -16.55 5.01 14.49
C LEU A 8 -16.41 3.67 15.23
N PHE A 9 -16.24 3.70 16.54
CA PHE A 9 -16.08 2.46 17.32
C PHE A 9 -17.35 1.62 17.30
N LYS A 10 -18.52 2.24 17.29
CA LYS A 10 -19.79 1.53 17.15
C LYS A 10 -19.87 0.82 15.80
N GLU A 11 -19.58 1.50 14.71
CA GLU A 11 -19.58 0.88 13.36
C GLU A 11 -18.61 -0.28 13.24
N LEU A 12 -17.45 -0.18 13.88
CA LEU A 12 -16.47 -1.28 13.91
C LEU A 12 -16.89 -2.43 14.82
N ALA A 13 -17.56 -2.12 15.93
CA ALA A 13 -17.97 -3.11 16.93
C ALA A 13 -19.22 -3.90 16.54
N ASP A 14 -20.16 -3.28 15.85
CA ASP A 14 -21.45 -3.90 15.52
C ASP A 14 -21.26 -5.24 14.76
N PRO A 15 -20.48 -5.35 13.67
CA PRO A 15 -20.26 -6.62 13.00
C PRO A 15 -19.46 -7.63 13.85
N ILE A 16 -18.57 -7.17 14.73
CA ILE A 16 -17.80 -8.04 15.62
C ILE A 16 -18.70 -8.69 16.68
N GLY A 17 -19.67 -7.95 17.18
CA GLY A 17 -20.65 -8.43 18.17
C GLY A 17 -21.55 -9.54 17.64
N GLU A 18 -21.76 -9.65 16.33
CA GLU A 18 -22.53 -10.70 15.68
C GLU A 18 -21.78 -12.05 15.62
N ILE A 19 -20.46 -12.03 15.78
CA ILE A 19 -19.61 -13.23 15.70
C ILE A 19 -19.68 -13.98 17.03
N LYS A 20 -20.27 -15.20 17.01
CA LYS A 20 -20.28 -16.09 18.17
C LYS A 20 -18.87 -16.59 18.49
N ARG A 21 -18.45 -16.45 19.72
CA ARG A 21 -17.15 -16.87 20.23
C ARG A 21 -17.33 -17.68 21.51
N GLU A 22 -16.52 -18.70 21.70
CA GLU A 22 -16.54 -19.56 22.89
C GLU A 22 -15.44 -19.20 23.90
N GLN A 23 -14.43 -18.44 23.43
CA GLN A 23 -13.26 -18.03 24.21
C GLN A 23 -12.78 -16.63 23.83
N GLU A 24 -11.98 -16.05 24.72
CA GLU A 24 -11.26 -14.81 24.42
C GLU A 24 -10.24 -15.03 23.29
N MET A 25 -10.05 -14.01 22.46
CA MET A 25 -9.11 -14.06 21.34
C MET A 25 -8.49 -12.68 21.09
N PRO A 26 -7.28 -12.63 20.47
CA PRO A 26 -6.71 -11.36 20.04
C PRO A 26 -7.45 -10.78 18.84
N ILE A 27 -7.35 -9.47 18.65
CA ILE A 27 -7.84 -8.76 17.48
C ILE A 27 -6.67 -8.19 16.68
N GLY A 28 -6.73 -8.32 15.36
CA GLY A 28 -5.95 -7.52 14.43
C GLY A 28 -6.80 -6.37 13.91
N TYR A 29 -6.25 -5.18 13.88
CA TYR A 29 -6.90 -3.97 13.39
C TYR A 29 -6.10 -3.36 12.25
N CYS A 30 -6.61 -3.47 11.01
CA CYS A 30 -6.02 -2.82 9.86
C CYS A 30 -6.41 -1.34 9.85
N PHE A 31 -5.41 -0.45 9.92
CA PHE A 31 -5.62 1.00 10.03
C PHE A 31 -4.75 1.74 9.01
N SER A 32 -5.38 2.20 7.93
CA SER A 32 -4.72 2.77 6.73
C SER A 32 -4.67 4.31 6.74
N TYR A 33 -4.32 4.89 7.88
CA TYR A 33 -4.07 6.32 8.04
C TYR A 33 -2.67 6.56 8.56
N ALA A 34 -2.16 7.78 8.42
CA ALA A 34 -0.84 8.13 8.92
C ALA A 34 -0.79 7.98 10.45
N ALA A 35 -0.04 7.02 10.92
CA ALA A 35 0.09 6.69 12.33
C ALA A 35 1.52 6.28 12.69
N GLU A 36 1.90 6.59 13.92
CA GLU A 36 3.16 6.16 14.54
C GLU A 36 2.95 4.81 15.22
N SER A 37 3.73 3.81 14.86
CA SER A 37 3.70 2.51 15.55
C SER A 37 4.23 2.63 16.97
N LEU A 38 3.51 2.07 17.94
CA LEU A 38 3.88 2.08 19.34
C LEU A 38 4.49 0.74 19.78
N PRO A 39 5.33 0.72 20.84
CA PRO A 39 5.98 -0.50 21.32
C PRO A 39 5.03 -1.61 21.78
N ASP A 40 3.83 -1.25 22.23
CA ASP A 40 2.76 -2.16 22.65
C ASP A 40 1.93 -2.72 21.47
N ARG A 41 2.38 -2.47 20.21
CA ARG A 41 1.75 -2.88 18.97
C ARG A 41 0.43 -2.15 18.66
N ASP A 42 0.17 -1.05 19.34
CA ASP A 42 -0.85 -0.06 18.98
C ASP A 42 -0.27 0.94 17.96
N ALA A 43 -1.08 1.88 17.51
CA ALA A 43 -0.64 2.98 16.66
C ALA A 43 -1.25 4.30 17.13
N ARG A 44 -0.46 5.37 17.11
CA ARG A 44 -0.91 6.72 17.42
C ARG A 44 -1.24 7.45 16.13
N LEU A 45 -2.47 7.92 15.98
CA LEU A 45 -2.91 8.66 14.81
C LEU A 45 -2.19 10.02 14.73
N LEU A 46 -1.51 10.26 13.63
CA LEU A 46 -0.81 11.53 13.36
C LEU A 46 -1.72 12.54 12.66
N HIS A 47 -2.38 12.12 11.59
CA HIS A 47 -3.36 12.95 10.87
C HIS A 47 -4.35 12.09 10.07
N TRP A 48 -5.53 12.63 9.86
CA TRP A 48 -6.54 12.03 9.01
C TRP A 48 -6.30 12.40 7.55
N THR A 49 -6.64 11.49 6.66
CA THR A 49 -6.65 11.66 5.21
C THR A 49 -7.99 11.19 4.63
N LYS A 50 -8.16 11.18 3.33
CA LYS A 50 -9.33 10.60 2.63
C LYS A 50 -10.69 11.19 3.09
N GLY A 51 -10.71 12.46 3.51
CA GLY A 51 -11.95 13.16 3.91
C GLY A 51 -12.50 12.80 5.29
N VAL A 52 -11.79 12.01 6.09
CA VAL A 52 -12.17 11.71 7.47
C VAL A 52 -11.56 12.74 8.42
N HIS A 53 -12.35 13.20 9.41
CA HIS A 53 -11.91 14.19 10.40
C HIS A 53 -12.57 13.91 11.76
N ILE A 54 -11.91 13.14 12.62
CA ILE A 54 -12.30 12.88 14.00
C ILE A 54 -11.26 13.50 14.93
N LYS A 55 -11.51 14.72 15.38
CA LYS A 55 -10.53 15.55 16.12
C LYS A 55 -10.04 14.89 17.41
N GLU A 56 -10.92 14.25 18.14
CA GLU A 56 -10.65 13.58 19.43
C GLU A 56 -9.68 12.38 19.32
N MET A 57 -9.45 11.85 18.12
CA MET A 57 -8.52 10.76 17.89
C MET A 57 -7.11 11.24 17.49
N LEU A 58 -6.95 12.50 17.13
CA LEU A 58 -5.63 13.04 16.74
C LEU A 58 -4.64 12.97 17.91
N GLY A 59 -3.46 12.39 17.66
CA GLY A 59 -2.42 12.21 18.66
C GLY A 59 -2.71 11.12 19.69
N GLN A 60 -3.83 10.38 19.55
CA GLN A 60 -4.22 9.31 20.48
C GLN A 60 -3.94 7.92 19.90
N PRO A 61 -3.72 6.90 20.76
CA PRO A 61 -3.74 5.51 20.34
C PRO A 61 -5.09 5.15 19.71
N VAL A 62 -5.09 4.29 18.70
CA VAL A 62 -6.32 3.86 18.00
C VAL A 62 -6.77 2.46 18.38
N GLY A 63 -5.85 1.60 18.83
CA GLY A 63 -6.14 0.22 19.19
C GLY A 63 -6.70 0.08 20.60
N LYS A 64 -5.97 0.51 21.62
CA LYS A 64 -6.39 0.35 23.03
C LYS A 64 -7.78 0.91 23.34
N PRO A 65 -8.15 2.13 22.91
CA PRO A 65 -9.50 2.62 23.14
C PRO A 65 -10.59 1.80 22.43
N LEU A 66 -10.30 1.25 21.25
CA LEU A 66 -11.22 0.35 20.55
C LEU A 66 -11.35 -0.99 21.31
N LEU A 67 -10.23 -1.55 21.77
CA LEU A 67 -10.24 -2.78 22.59
C LEU A 67 -11.10 -2.62 23.84
N ASP A 68 -10.94 -1.52 24.56
CA ASP A 68 -11.73 -1.22 25.77
C ASP A 68 -13.23 -1.10 25.40
N TYR A 69 -13.55 -0.37 24.34
CA TYR A 69 -14.91 -0.22 23.83
C TYR A 69 -15.56 -1.57 23.49
N LEU A 70 -14.79 -2.49 22.87
CA LEU A 70 -15.25 -3.82 22.51
C LEU A 70 -15.47 -4.70 23.75
N ASN A 71 -14.56 -4.67 24.71
CA ASN A 71 -14.61 -5.50 25.91
C ASN A 71 -15.77 -5.08 26.85
N ASP A 72 -16.14 -3.81 26.87
CA ASP A 72 -17.30 -3.34 27.61
C ASP A 72 -18.64 -3.91 27.08
N ARG A 73 -18.66 -4.43 25.86
CA ARG A 73 -19.88 -4.85 25.15
C ARG A 73 -19.92 -6.32 24.76
N ASN A 74 -18.80 -7.03 24.88
CA ASN A 74 -18.68 -8.40 24.42
C ASN A 74 -18.24 -9.36 25.54
N THR A 75 -18.90 -10.51 25.59
CA THR A 75 -18.53 -11.63 26.46
C THR A 75 -18.62 -12.93 25.65
N PRO A 76 -17.55 -13.72 25.49
CA PRO A 76 -16.18 -13.43 26.00
C PRO A 76 -15.55 -12.19 25.33
N GLY A 77 -14.63 -11.54 26.03
CA GLY A 77 -13.91 -10.37 25.56
C GLY A 77 -12.78 -10.67 24.57
N PHE A 78 -11.85 -9.73 24.45
CA PHE A 78 -10.67 -9.85 23.61
C PHE A 78 -9.41 -9.65 24.48
N THR A 79 -8.38 -10.47 24.22
CA THR A 79 -7.14 -10.47 25.04
C THR A 79 -6.22 -9.30 24.69
N SER A 80 -6.18 -8.90 23.43
CA SER A 80 -5.28 -7.84 22.93
C SER A 80 -5.75 -7.32 21.58
N ILE A 81 -5.21 -6.16 21.19
CA ILE A 81 -5.36 -5.62 19.84
C ILE A 81 -3.98 -5.30 19.26
N LYS A 82 -3.78 -5.62 17.99
CA LYS A 82 -2.59 -5.24 17.22
C LYS A 82 -3.01 -4.41 16.03
N VAL A 83 -2.43 -3.24 15.91
CA VAL A 83 -2.73 -2.29 14.83
C VAL A 83 -1.67 -2.39 13.74
N LEU A 84 -2.10 -2.55 12.48
CA LEU A 84 -1.22 -2.67 11.32
C LEU A 84 -1.69 -1.72 10.22
N ASN A 85 -0.72 -1.20 9.47
CA ASN A 85 -0.99 -0.60 8.17
C ASN A 85 -1.47 -1.67 7.16
N ASP A 86 -2.26 -1.29 6.16
CA ASP A 86 -2.82 -2.20 5.14
C ASP A 86 -1.73 -2.92 4.33
N THR A 87 -0.66 -2.22 3.95
CA THR A 87 0.46 -2.82 3.22
C THR A 87 1.23 -3.84 4.07
N VAL A 88 1.37 -3.56 5.38
CA VAL A 88 1.95 -4.51 6.33
C VAL A 88 1.02 -5.72 6.52
N ALA A 89 -0.28 -5.51 6.56
CA ALA A 89 -1.24 -6.61 6.58
C ALA A 89 -1.12 -7.49 5.34
N SER A 90 -1.04 -6.91 4.14
CA SER A 90 -0.79 -7.66 2.90
C SER A 90 0.53 -8.44 2.95
N LEU A 91 1.60 -7.86 3.51
CA LEU A 91 2.87 -8.55 3.74
C LEU A 91 2.68 -9.82 4.62
N PHE A 92 1.99 -9.70 5.75
CA PHE A 92 1.72 -10.84 6.64
C PHE A 92 0.88 -11.92 5.97
N ALA A 93 -0.03 -11.58 5.08
CA ALA A 93 -0.82 -12.55 4.32
C ALA A 93 0.06 -13.48 3.47
N GLY A 94 1.21 -13.00 2.99
CA GLY A 94 2.18 -13.84 2.28
C GLY A 94 2.71 -15.01 3.09
N LEU A 95 2.74 -14.90 4.43
CA LEU A 95 3.22 -15.96 5.32
C LEU A 95 2.32 -17.21 5.36
N THR A 96 1.16 -17.17 4.73
CA THR A 96 0.33 -18.38 4.53
C THR A 96 1.01 -19.43 3.66
N ASP A 97 2.00 -19.04 2.87
CA ASP A 97 2.85 -19.95 2.11
C ASP A 97 4.32 -19.76 2.53
N SER A 98 4.84 -20.73 3.28
CA SER A 98 6.21 -20.73 3.79
C SER A 98 7.27 -21.19 2.78
N SER A 99 6.92 -21.41 1.52
CA SER A 99 7.83 -21.88 0.47
C SER A 99 8.71 -20.78 -0.13
N TYR A 100 8.54 -19.54 0.32
CA TYR A 100 9.28 -18.38 -0.13
C TYR A 100 10.37 -17.97 0.86
N ASP A 101 11.48 -17.43 0.34
CA ASP A 101 12.62 -16.97 1.12
C ASP A 101 12.43 -15.55 1.65
N ALA A 102 11.60 -14.75 0.95
CA ALA A 102 11.29 -13.38 1.33
C ALA A 102 9.86 -12.98 0.87
N TYR A 103 9.34 -11.93 1.47
CA TYR A 103 7.98 -11.46 1.24
C TYR A 103 7.93 -9.96 1.05
N ILE A 104 7.09 -9.50 0.13
CA ILE A 104 6.81 -8.09 -0.13
C ILE A 104 5.30 -7.90 -0.17
N GLY A 105 4.79 -6.94 0.59
CA GLY A 105 3.46 -6.38 0.43
C GLY A 105 3.52 -5.17 -0.49
N LEU A 106 2.63 -5.09 -1.47
CA LEU A 106 2.54 -3.99 -2.42
C LEU A 106 1.09 -3.53 -2.55
N ILE A 107 0.88 -2.23 -2.47
CA ILE A 107 -0.38 -1.60 -2.86
C ILE A 107 -0.12 -0.63 -4.02
N VAL A 108 -0.85 -0.81 -5.12
CA VAL A 108 -0.97 0.18 -6.20
C VAL A 108 -2.46 0.31 -6.53
N GLY A 109 -3.09 1.25 -5.88
CA GLY A 109 -4.52 1.56 -5.99
C GLY A 109 -4.74 3.05 -6.12
N THR A 110 -5.61 3.63 -5.30
CA THR A 110 -5.77 5.08 -5.14
C THR A 110 -4.43 5.72 -4.75
N GLY A 111 -3.70 5.10 -3.81
CA GLY A 111 -2.33 5.43 -3.44
C GLY A 111 -1.37 4.29 -3.77
N THR A 112 -0.11 4.41 -3.31
CA THR A 112 0.90 3.36 -3.41
C THR A 112 1.72 3.23 -2.13
N ASN A 113 2.02 1.99 -1.75
CA ASN A 113 2.91 1.70 -0.63
C ASN A 113 3.53 0.31 -0.77
N MET A 114 4.66 0.09 -0.07
CA MET A 114 5.36 -1.19 0.02
C MET A 114 5.73 -1.50 1.45
N ALA A 115 5.77 -2.80 1.77
CA ALA A 115 6.26 -3.31 3.04
C ALA A 115 7.06 -4.59 2.82
N THR A 116 8.04 -4.85 3.69
CA THR A 116 8.81 -6.10 3.69
C THR A 116 9.35 -6.41 5.07
N PHE A 117 9.87 -7.62 5.26
CA PHE A 117 10.61 -7.98 6.46
C PHE A 117 12.08 -7.63 6.31
N ILE A 118 12.65 -6.93 7.31
CA ILE A 118 14.05 -6.52 7.34
C ILE A 118 14.68 -7.03 8.64
N PRO A 119 15.94 -7.55 8.61
CA PRO A 119 16.66 -7.89 9.84
C PRO A 119 16.77 -6.69 10.77
N ALA A 120 16.40 -6.86 12.03
CA ALA A 120 16.35 -5.77 13.01
C ALA A 120 17.66 -4.99 13.12
N GLU A 121 18.80 -5.70 13.05
CA GLU A 121 20.14 -5.11 13.10
C GLU A 121 20.49 -4.23 11.89
N LYS A 122 19.71 -4.30 10.81
CA LYS A 122 19.86 -3.44 9.62
C LYS A 122 19.07 -2.13 9.71
N ILE A 123 18.24 -1.99 10.73
CA ILE A 123 17.40 -0.80 10.92
C ILE A 123 18.10 0.16 11.89
N THR A 124 18.89 1.06 11.33
CA THR A 124 19.74 1.99 12.10
C THR A 124 18.95 3.03 12.90
N LYS A 125 17.67 3.22 12.61
CA LYS A 125 16.79 4.18 13.29
C LYS A 125 15.97 3.58 14.43
N LEU A 126 16.11 2.28 14.71
CA LEU A 126 15.44 1.70 15.87
C LEU A 126 16.01 2.33 17.15
N PRO A 127 15.13 2.78 18.07
CA PRO A 127 15.58 3.25 19.37
C PRO A 127 16.36 2.16 20.11
N SER A 128 17.44 2.52 20.79
CA SER A 128 18.26 1.57 21.57
C SER A 128 17.50 0.84 22.69
N SER A 129 16.35 1.37 23.10
CA SER A 129 15.42 0.74 24.04
C SER A 129 14.62 -0.41 23.43
N VAL A 130 14.55 -0.52 22.09
CA VAL A 130 13.84 -1.58 21.39
C VAL A 130 14.80 -2.74 21.16
N GLN A 131 14.69 -3.79 21.98
CA GLN A 131 15.40 -5.05 21.76
C GLN A 131 14.64 -5.88 20.72
N ALA A 132 14.81 -5.55 19.45
CA ALA A 132 14.26 -6.34 18.36
C ALA A 132 15.31 -7.31 17.80
N HIS A 133 14.91 -8.55 17.58
CA HIS A 133 15.75 -9.62 17.03
C HIS A 133 15.05 -10.27 15.84
N GLY A 134 15.81 -10.78 14.90
CA GLY A 134 15.28 -11.47 13.72
C GLY A 134 14.69 -10.50 12.69
N LEU A 135 13.72 -10.98 11.95
CA LEU A 135 13.04 -10.20 10.90
C LEU A 135 11.87 -9.42 11.49
N ILE A 136 11.82 -8.14 11.23
CA ILE A 136 10.70 -7.27 11.62
C ILE A 136 9.99 -6.69 10.37
N PRO A 137 8.66 -6.57 10.39
CA PRO A 137 7.92 -5.95 9.30
C PRO A 137 8.20 -4.44 9.28
N VAL A 138 8.52 -3.92 8.11
CA VAL A 138 8.77 -2.49 7.90
C VAL A 138 7.79 -1.96 6.87
N ASN A 139 6.99 -0.99 7.29
CA ASN A 139 6.21 -0.16 6.40
C ASN A 139 7.12 0.89 5.78
N LEU A 140 7.32 0.85 4.46
CA LEU A 140 8.30 1.71 3.80
C LEU A 140 7.79 3.13 3.55
N GLU A 141 6.46 3.33 3.54
CA GLU A 141 5.84 4.59 3.10
C GLU A 141 6.41 5.06 1.76
N SER A 142 6.51 4.12 0.82
CA SER A 142 7.22 4.30 -0.46
C SER A 142 6.62 5.40 -1.33
N GLY A 143 5.34 5.73 -1.12
CA GLY A 143 4.70 6.88 -1.77
C GLY A 143 5.43 8.21 -1.54
N ASN A 144 6.10 8.35 -0.39
CA ASN A 144 6.87 9.54 -0.03
C ASN A 144 8.26 9.63 -0.69
N PHE A 145 8.70 8.59 -1.39
CA PHE A 145 9.96 8.66 -2.11
C PHE A 145 9.92 9.76 -3.17
N HIS A 146 11.03 10.48 -3.32
CA HIS A 146 11.18 11.52 -4.33
C HIS A 146 12.08 11.00 -5.46
N PRO A 147 11.52 10.48 -6.57
CA PRO A 147 12.32 10.01 -7.69
C PRO A 147 13.11 11.15 -8.33
N PRO A 148 14.38 10.92 -8.68
CA PRO A 148 15.22 11.99 -9.24
C PRO A 148 14.86 12.41 -10.68
N TYR A 149 14.01 11.63 -11.36
CA TYR A 149 13.70 11.82 -12.80
C TYR A 149 12.21 12.11 -13.04
N LEU A 150 11.61 12.96 -12.22
CA LEU A 150 10.27 13.47 -12.46
C LEU A 150 10.29 14.56 -13.54
N THR A 151 9.16 14.72 -14.23
CA THR A 151 9.00 15.69 -15.31
C THR A 151 8.31 16.97 -14.82
N THR A 152 8.32 18.03 -15.62
CA THR A 152 7.56 19.25 -15.36
C THR A 152 6.06 19.01 -15.24
N VAL A 153 5.53 17.97 -15.88
CA VAL A 153 4.12 17.57 -15.74
C VAL A 153 3.85 17.04 -14.34
N ASP A 154 4.75 16.20 -13.78
CA ASP A 154 4.67 15.73 -12.39
C ASP A 154 4.74 16.90 -11.40
N ASP A 155 5.55 17.93 -11.69
CA ASP A 155 5.63 19.13 -10.86
C ASP A 155 4.33 19.94 -10.90
N THR A 156 3.67 19.99 -12.06
CA THR A 156 2.37 20.64 -12.19
C THR A 156 1.30 19.89 -11.37
N VAL A 157 1.25 18.56 -11.47
CA VAL A 157 0.32 17.74 -10.67
C VAL A 157 0.58 17.94 -9.17
N ASP A 158 1.85 17.98 -8.76
CA ASP A 158 2.22 18.20 -7.37
C ASP A 158 1.79 19.59 -6.87
N ALA A 159 2.03 20.63 -7.66
CA ALA A 159 1.66 22.00 -7.33
C ALA A 159 0.13 22.21 -7.19
N CYS A 160 -0.66 21.43 -7.94
CA CYS A 160 -2.13 21.46 -7.88
C CYS A 160 -2.73 20.56 -6.79
N SER A 161 -1.91 19.81 -6.06
CA SER A 161 -2.37 18.86 -5.03
C SER A 161 -2.42 19.49 -3.63
N ASP A 162 -3.26 18.92 -2.76
CA ASP A 162 -3.37 19.32 -1.35
C ASP A 162 -2.10 19.01 -0.52
N SER A 163 -1.17 18.19 -1.06
CA SER A 163 0.03 17.71 -0.40
C SER A 163 1.31 18.10 -1.16
N HIS A 164 1.44 19.39 -1.54
CA HIS A 164 2.57 19.90 -2.32
C HIS A 164 3.93 19.51 -1.71
N GLY A 165 4.82 18.98 -2.54
CA GLY A 165 6.16 18.52 -2.16
C GLY A 165 6.21 17.16 -1.48
N MET A 166 5.06 16.57 -1.12
CA MET A 166 4.95 15.26 -0.47
C MET A 166 4.48 14.19 -1.46
N GLN A 167 4.69 12.94 -1.12
CA GLN A 167 4.16 11.78 -1.85
C GLN A 167 4.47 11.81 -3.36
N ARG A 168 5.67 12.24 -3.71
CA ARG A 168 6.07 12.46 -5.11
C ARG A 168 6.06 11.17 -5.93
N PHE A 169 6.46 10.04 -5.35
CA PHE A 169 6.38 8.74 -6.02
C PHE A 169 4.92 8.31 -6.21
N GLU A 170 4.08 8.46 -5.18
CA GLU A 170 2.66 8.15 -5.28
C GLU A 170 1.98 8.93 -6.40
N LYS A 171 2.25 10.24 -6.50
CA LYS A 171 1.71 11.10 -7.56
C LYS A 171 2.14 10.69 -8.96
N ALA A 172 3.31 10.04 -9.09
CA ALA A 172 3.81 9.57 -10.38
C ALA A 172 3.23 8.22 -10.82
N VAL A 173 2.72 7.38 -9.87
CA VAL A 173 2.37 5.99 -10.19
C VAL A 173 0.97 5.56 -9.78
N SER A 174 0.31 6.23 -8.82
CA SER A 174 -0.93 5.72 -8.27
C SER A 174 -2.18 6.14 -9.05
N GLY A 175 -3.23 5.34 -8.90
CA GLY A 175 -4.46 5.48 -9.66
C GLY A 175 -5.16 6.84 -9.51
N MET A 176 -5.01 7.51 -8.39
CA MET A 176 -5.58 8.83 -8.16
C MET A 176 -5.01 9.89 -9.12
N TYR A 177 -3.73 9.75 -9.49
CA TYR A 177 -2.99 10.82 -10.15
C TYR A 177 -2.71 10.58 -11.65
N LEU A 178 -2.80 9.34 -12.16
CA LEU A 178 -2.46 9.08 -13.58
C LEU A 178 -3.35 9.87 -14.54
N GLY A 179 -4.61 10.05 -14.21
CA GLY A 179 -5.51 10.90 -14.99
C GLY A 179 -5.13 12.38 -14.91
N GLU A 180 -4.73 12.85 -13.73
CA GLU A 180 -4.28 14.23 -13.55
C GLU A 180 -2.98 14.52 -14.32
N ILE A 181 -2.10 13.53 -14.49
CA ILE A 181 -0.91 13.64 -15.36
C ILE A 181 -1.35 13.86 -16.82
N LEU A 182 -2.38 13.12 -17.28
CA LEU A 182 -2.91 13.32 -18.64
C LEU A 182 -3.51 14.71 -18.81
N LYS A 183 -4.34 15.18 -17.87
CA LYS A 183 -4.89 16.55 -17.90
C LYS A 183 -3.79 17.60 -17.95
N SER A 184 -2.78 17.47 -17.11
CA SER A 184 -1.64 18.40 -17.04
C SER A 184 -0.78 18.40 -18.32
N THR A 185 -0.80 17.30 -19.08
CA THR A 185 -0.13 17.22 -20.38
C THR A 185 -0.88 18.03 -21.45
N PHE A 186 -2.18 18.24 -21.28
CA PHE A 186 -3.03 18.99 -22.23
C PHE A 186 -3.78 20.13 -21.54
N PRO A 187 -3.09 21.15 -21.03
CA PRO A 187 -3.69 22.18 -20.16
C PRO A 187 -4.71 23.09 -20.86
N LEU A 188 -4.75 23.09 -22.19
CA LEU A 188 -5.72 23.88 -22.98
C LEU A 188 -6.97 23.05 -23.38
N ASP A 189 -6.98 21.76 -23.09
CA ASP A 189 -8.12 20.90 -23.39
C ASP A 189 -9.06 20.80 -22.16
N GLU A 190 -10.35 20.68 -22.38
CA GLU A 190 -11.34 20.50 -21.33
C GLU A 190 -11.43 19.04 -20.93
N PHE A 191 -11.33 18.77 -19.61
CA PHE A 191 -11.50 17.48 -19.00
C PHE A 191 -12.49 17.56 -17.84
N GLU A 192 -13.07 16.43 -17.46
CA GLU A 192 -13.88 16.32 -16.24
C GLU A 192 -13.06 16.73 -15.01
N GLU A 193 -13.71 17.30 -13.99
CA GLU A 193 -13.05 17.75 -12.76
C GLU A 193 -12.28 16.61 -12.12
N LYS A 194 -12.90 15.43 -11.95
CA LYS A 194 -12.27 14.24 -11.42
C LYS A 194 -11.83 13.31 -12.55
N PHE A 195 -10.51 13.19 -12.73
CA PHE A 195 -9.92 12.43 -13.82
C PHE A 195 -8.79 11.52 -13.32
N ASP A 196 -9.13 10.32 -12.88
CA ASP A 196 -8.23 9.31 -12.31
C ASP A 196 -7.80 8.24 -13.33
N ALA A 197 -7.11 7.19 -12.86
CA ALA A 197 -6.66 6.09 -13.70
C ALA A 197 -7.81 5.29 -14.34
N GLN A 198 -9.02 5.30 -13.77
CA GLN A 198 -10.17 4.65 -14.39
C GLN A 198 -10.55 5.36 -15.69
N LYS A 199 -10.52 6.69 -15.72
CA LYS A 199 -10.73 7.48 -16.93
C LYS A 199 -9.61 7.27 -17.94
N LEU A 200 -8.37 7.24 -17.47
CA LEU A 200 -7.19 6.97 -18.31
C LEU A 200 -7.30 5.58 -18.97
N THR A 201 -7.61 4.53 -18.21
CA THR A 201 -7.78 3.17 -18.77
C THR A 201 -9.00 3.07 -19.70
N THR A 202 -10.03 3.88 -19.49
CA THR A 202 -11.18 3.98 -20.41
C THR A 202 -10.73 4.50 -21.78
N ILE A 203 -9.90 5.56 -21.81
CA ILE A 203 -9.34 6.09 -23.06
C ILE A 203 -8.53 5.00 -23.79
N MET A 204 -7.71 4.24 -23.08
CA MET A 204 -6.90 3.17 -23.65
C MET A 204 -7.75 2.01 -24.18
N ASN A 205 -8.81 1.65 -23.47
CA ASN A 205 -9.68 0.50 -23.81
C ASN A 205 -10.68 0.79 -24.94
N TYR A 206 -10.99 2.07 -25.17
CA TYR A 206 -11.94 2.51 -26.19
C TYR A 206 -11.33 3.60 -27.09
N PRO A 207 -10.22 3.31 -27.80
CA PRO A 207 -9.47 4.31 -28.55
C PRO A 207 -10.30 4.95 -29.66
N ASP A 208 -11.25 4.23 -30.25
CA ASP A 208 -12.05 4.68 -31.40
C ASP A 208 -12.96 5.89 -31.09
N ILE A 209 -13.24 6.15 -29.83
CA ILE A 209 -14.09 7.28 -29.38
C ILE A 209 -13.30 8.43 -28.76
N HIS A 210 -11.98 8.32 -28.74
CA HIS A 210 -11.10 9.33 -28.17
C HIS A 210 -10.09 9.87 -29.20
N LYS A 211 -9.54 11.06 -28.95
CA LYS A 211 -8.51 11.63 -29.82
C LYS A 211 -7.24 10.81 -29.71
N ASP A 212 -6.60 10.49 -30.83
CA ASP A 212 -5.35 9.68 -30.88
C ASP A 212 -4.28 10.21 -29.93
N LYS A 213 -4.11 11.53 -29.82
CA LYS A 213 -3.13 12.13 -28.90
C LYS A 213 -3.36 11.74 -27.43
N TYR A 214 -4.62 11.59 -27.00
CA TYR A 214 -4.94 11.16 -25.64
C TYR A 214 -4.67 9.68 -25.44
N VAL A 215 -5.01 8.86 -26.43
CA VAL A 215 -4.75 7.41 -26.40
C VAL A 215 -3.26 7.13 -26.28
N GLN A 216 -2.44 7.77 -27.11
CA GLN A 216 -0.98 7.61 -27.07
C GLN A 216 -0.38 8.03 -25.74
N VAL A 217 -0.76 9.20 -25.23
CA VAL A 217 -0.25 9.69 -23.94
C VAL A 217 -0.76 8.85 -22.77
N ALA A 218 -2.00 8.36 -22.81
CA ALA A 218 -2.55 7.48 -21.78
C ALA A 218 -1.74 6.17 -21.71
N HIS A 219 -1.43 5.54 -22.84
CA HIS A 219 -0.54 4.36 -22.88
C HIS A 219 0.85 4.67 -22.34
N TRP A 220 1.43 5.80 -22.69
CA TRP A 220 2.74 6.21 -22.18
C TRP A 220 2.72 6.40 -20.66
N ILE A 221 1.72 7.09 -20.09
CA ILE A 221 1.58 7.30 -18.65
C ILE A 221 1.43 5.96 -17.92
N TYR A 222 0.59 5.08 -18.44
CA TYR A 222 0.33 3.75 -17.87
C TYR A 222 1.61 2.90 -17.83
N ASN A 223 2.33 2.82 -18.95
CA ASN A 223 3.59 2.09 -19.05
C ASN A 223 4.68 2.69 -18.15
N ARG A 224 4.81 4.02 -18.13
CA ARG A 224 5.75 4.72 -17.25
C ARG A 224 5.47 4.41 -15.77
N SER A 225 4.21 4.44 -15.36
CA SER A 225 3.83 4.08 -14.00
C SER A 225 4.26 2.64 -13.66
N ALA A 226 4.00 1.68 -14.55
CA ALA A 226 4.40 0.29 -14.36
C ALA A 226 5.92 0.13 -14.24
N GLN A 227 6.69 0.85 -15.08
CA GLN A 227 8.15 0.86 -15.03
C GLN A 227 8.70 1.42 -13.72
N LEU A 228 8.11 2.51 -13.21
CA LEU A 228 8.53 3.11 -11.94
C LEU A 228 8.24 2.18 -10.76
N VAL A 229 7.10 1.50 -10.76
CA VAL A 229 6.77 0.48 -9.75
C VAL A 229 7.72 -0.71 -9.84
N ALA A 230 8.02 -1.20 -11.05
CA ALA A 230 8.98 -2.27 -11.27
C ALA A 230 10.39 -1.91 -10.78
N ALA A 231 10.83 -0.68 -11.05
CA ALA A 231 12.14 -0.19 -10.59
C ALA A 231 12.21 -0.13 -9.05
N SER A 232 11.13 0.31 -8.40
CA SER A 232 11.03 0.33 -6.94
C SER A 232 11.08 -1.08 -6.34
N LEU A 233 10.36 -2.03 -6.94
CA LEU A 233 10.41 -3.45 -6.55
C LEU A 233 11.80 -4.06 -6.78
N ALA A 234 12.45 -3.76 -7.91
CA ALA A 234 13.80 -4.25 -8.19
C ALA A 234 14.83 -3.75 -7.15
N GLY A 235 14.72 -2.48 -6.76
CA GLY A 235 15.52 -1.92 -5.67
C GLY A 235 15.29 -2.64 -4.34
N LEU A 236 14.04 -2.93 -4.01
CA LEU A 236 13.69 -3.64 -2.77
C LEU A 236 14.19 -5.10 -2.80
N VAL A 237 14.01 -5.82 -3.89
CA VAL A 237 14.54 -7.20 -4.05
C VAL A 237 16.07 -7.19 -3.96
N SER A 238 16.75 -6.22 -4.61
CA SER A 238 18.19 -6.07 -4.51
C SER A 238 18.66 -5.83 -3.08
N LEU A 239 17.94 -5.01 -2.31
CA LEU A 239 18.20 -4.79 -0.89
C LEU A 239 18.09 -6.09 -0.08
N LEU A 240 17.00 -6.85 -0.27
CA LEU A 240 16.77 -8.12 0.43
C LEU A 240 17.89 -9.13 0.12
N VAL A 241 18.27 -9.27 -1.14
CA VAL A 241 19.38 -10.13 -1.58
C VAL A 241 20.74 -9.66 -0.99
N SER A 242 20.91 -8.35 -0.80
CA SER A 242 22.13 -7.82 -0.14
C SER A 242 22.23 -8.25 1.33
N TYR A 243 21.10 -8.47 2.01
CA TYR A 243 21.05 -8.95 3.38
C TYR A 243 21.17 -10.47 3.48
N ASN A 244 20.59 -11.19 2.52
CA ASN A 244 20.69 -12.65 2.46
C ASN A 244 20.80 -13.11 0.99
N LYS A 245 21.99 -13.58 0.61
CA LYS A 245 22.33 -14.06 -0.73
C LYS A 245 21.63 -15.37 -1.13
N ASP A 246 21.06 -16.08 -0.17
CA ASP A 246 20.35 -17.34 -0.41
C ASP A 246 18.91 -17.14 -0.88
N ILE A 247 18.41 -15.90 -0.89
CA ILE A 247 17.08 -15.58 -1.42
C ILE A 247 17.02 -15.91 -2.92
N LYS A 248 16.10 -16.82 -3.28
CA LYS A 248 15.80 -17.22 -4.66
C LYS A 248 14.35 -17.05 -5.03
N LYS A 249 13.45 -17.08 -4.05
CA LYS A 249 12.00 -16.96 -4.25
C LYS A 249 11.42 -15.87 -3.37
N VAL A 250 10.81 -14.89 -3.98
CA VAL A 250 10.13 -13.77 -3.31
C VAL A 250 8.63 -13.87 -3.56
N CYS A 251 7.83 -13.87 -2.50
CA CYS A 251 6.38 -13.72 -2.59
C CYS A 251 6.02 -12.23 -2.65
N LEU A 252 5.34 -11.81 -3.70
CA LEU A 252 4.76 -10.47 -3.82
C LEU A 252 3.25 -10.54 -3.65
N VAL A 253 2.75 -10.16 -2.48
CA VAL A 253 1.30 -10.00 -2.27
C VAL A 253 0.92 -8.60 -2.73
N ALA A 254 0.22 -8.52 -3.86
CA ALA A 254 -0.12 -7.28 -4.50
C ALA A 254 -1.62 -6.99 -4.42
N GLU A 255 -1.97 -5.79 -3.97
CA GLU A 255 -3.32 -5.28 -3.89
C GLU A 255 -3.46 -3.93 -4.62
N GLY A 256 -4.70 -3.51 -4.78
CA GLY A 256 -5.07 -2.24 -5.39
C GLY A 256 -5.62 -2.39 -6.81
N SER A 257 -6.63 -1.58 -7.11
CA SER A 257 -7.35 -1.62 -8.38
C SER A 257 -6.48 -1.23 -9.58
N MET A 258 -5.45 -0.41 -9.37
CA MET A 258 -4.52 -0.04 -10.43
C MET A 258 -3.61 -1.20 -10.80
N PHE A 259 -3.04 -1.92 -9.80
CA PHE A 259 -2.18 -3.08 -10.06
C PHE A 259 -2.89 -4.17 -10.86
N TRP A 260 -4.17 -4.37 -10.60
CA TRP A 260 -4.99 -5.38 -11.27
C TRP A 260 -5.86 -4.79 -12.41
N SER A 261 -5.51 -3.61 -12.90
CA SER A 261 -6.25 -2.99 -13.99
C SER A 261 -6.03 -3.70 -15.33
N ILE A 262 -7.10 -3.79 -16.11
CA ILE A 262 -7.14 -4.52 -17.37
C ILE A 262 -6.96 -3.55 -18.54
N ASN A 263 -6.03 -3.86 -19.41
CA ASN A 263 -5.87 -3.20 -20.71
C ASN A 263 -6.26 -4.14 -21.85
N ARG A 264 -7.47 -3.95 -22.39
CA ARG A 264 -8.03 -4.83 -23.44
C ARG A 264 -7.32 -4.73 -24.80
N LYS A 265 -6.46 -3.74 -24.98
CA LYS A 265 -5.77 -3.48 -26.25
C LYS A 265 -4.29 -3.82 -26.21
N ASP A 266 -3.75 -4.07 -25.01
CA ASP A 266 -2.36 -4.39 -24.77
C ASP A 266 -2.23 -5.18 -23.46
N LYS A 267 -1.07 -5.21 -22.85
CA LYS A 267 -0.80 -5.90 -21.58
C LYS A 267 -1.46 -5.22 -20.38
N ASP A 268 -1.97 -6.04 -19.48
CA ASP A 268 -2.46 -5.59 -18.19
C ASP A 268 -1.33 -4.99 -17.34
N TYR A 269 -1.67 -4.11 -16.38
CA TYR A 269 -0.67 -3.40 -15.59
C TYR A 269 0.29 -4.31 -14.82
N ASN A 270 -0.25 -5.33 -14.16
CA ASN A 270 0.57 -6.30 -13.43
C ASN A 270 1.55 -7.05 -14.35
N VAL A 271 1.16 -7.35 -15.59
CA VAL A 271 2.04 -8.00 -16.58
C VAL A 271 3.19 -7.05 -16.95
N LEU A 272 2.90 -5.78 -17.21
CA LEU A 272 3.92 -4.77 -17.51
C LEU A 272 4.92 -4.60 -16.35
N VAL A 273 4.41 -4.52 -15.11
CA VAL A 273 5.26 -4.43 -13.92
C VAL A 273 6.18 -5.64 -13.81
N MET A 274 5.66 -6.86 -13.98
CA MET A 274 6.44 -8.07 -13.77
C MET A 274 7.45 -8.33 -14.88
N GLU A 275 7.13 -8.04 -16.14
CA GLU A 275 8.08 -8.14 -17.24
C GLU A 275 9.24 -7.16 -17.07
N GLU A 276 8.95 -5.90 -16.72
CA GLU A 276 10.01 -4.91 -16.48
C GLU A 276 10.83 -5.24 -15.23
N LEU A 277 10.19 -5.77 -14.17
CA LEU A 277 10.89 -6.24 -12.97
C LEU A 277 11.87 -7.36 -13.33
N GLU A 278 11.45 -8.39 -14.08
CA GLU A 278 12.34 -9.48 -14.48
C GLU A 278 13.55 -8.97 -15.31
N LYS A 279 13.30 -8.05 -16.22
CA LYS A 279 14.37 -7.40 -16.99
C LYS A 279 15.36 -6.67 -16.08
N LEU A 280 14.86 -5.84 -15.15
CA LEU A 280 15.71 -5.09 -14.21
C LEU A 280 16.51 -6.01 -13.28
N LEU A 281 15.93 -7.10 -12.78
CA LEU A 281 16.65 -8.08 -11.97
C LEU A 281 17.79 -8.75 -12.75
N ASN A 282 17.59 -9.04 -14.03
CA ASN A 282 18.65 -9.56 -14.91
C ASN A 282 19.77 -8.52 -15.10
N GLU A 283 19.43 -7.26 -15.35
CA GLU A 283 20.41 -6.17 -15.51
C GLU A 283 21.22 -5.91 -14.22
N LEU A 284 20.60 -6.11 -13.05
CA LEU A 284 21.23 -6.02 -11.73
C LEU A 284 22.09 -7.25 -11.37
N GLY A 285 22.13 -8.29 -12.23
CA GLY A 285 22.89 -9.51 -11.98
C GLY A 285 22.28 -10.45 -10.94
N ILE A 286 20.99 -10.31 -10.65
CA ILE A 286 20.21 -11.15 -9.72
C ILE A 286 19.00 -11.80 -10.40
N GLY A 287 19.08 -12.07 -11.69
CA GLY A 287 18.00 -12.66 -12.50
C GLY A 287 17.63 -14.10 -12.13
N ASP A 288 18.42 -14.76 -11.28
CA ASP A 288 18.10 -16.04 -10.67
C ASP A 288 17.08 -15.95 -9.53
N VAL A 289 16.82 -14.75 -9.01
CA VAL A 289 15.76 -14.49 -8.04
C VAL A 289 14.42 -14.38 -8.76
N LYS A 290 13.47 -15.21 -8.39
CA LYS A 290 12.12 -15.20 -8.98
C LYS A 290 11.11 -14.57 -8.04
N VAL A 291 10.42 -13.55 -8.53
CA VAL A 291 9.33 -12.88 -7.81
C VAL A 291 8.01 -13.44 -8.31
N HIS A 292 7.23 -14.00 -7.41
CA HIS A 292 5.92 -14.58 -7.70
C HIS A 292 4.82 -13.69 -7.16
N VAL A 293 3.96 -13.18 -8.05
CA VAL A 293 2.79 -12.38 -7.66
C VAL A 293 1.71 -13.30 -7.12
N ASN A 294 1.27 -13.00 -5.91
CA ASN A 294 0.15 -13.68 -5.28
C ASN A 294 -1.04 -12.72 -5.18
N LYS A 295 -2.12 -13.04 -5.91
CA LYS A 295 -3.41 -12.35 -5.80
C LYS A 295 -4.23 -13.04 -4.73
N MET A 296 -4.37 -12.40 -3.58
CA MET A 296 -5.07 -12.96 -2.45
C MET A 296 -6.34 -12.17 -2.15
N ASN A 297 -7.48 -12.84 -2.13
CA ASN A 297 -8.72 -12.20 -1.70
C ASN A 297 -8.67 -11.94 -0.18
N ASN A 298 -9.04 -10.73 0.23
CA ASN A 298 -9.02 -10.31 1.63
C ASN A 298 -7.63 -10.42 2.30
N ALA A 299 -6.55 -10.15 1.56
CA ALA A 299 -5.19 -10.23 2.10
C ALA A 299 -5.04 -9.45 3.41
N ASN A 300 -5.62 -8.25 3.49
CA ASN A 300 -5.59 -7.43 4.69
C ASN A 300 -6.23 -8.12 5.91
N LEU A 301 -7.36 -8.79 5.75
CA LEU A 301 -8.00 -9.53 6.85
C LEU A 301 -7.15 -10.73 7.29
N ILE A 302 -6.65 -11.52 6.32
CA ILE A 302 -5.82 -12.69 6.58
C ILE A 302 -4.53 -12.27 7.29
N GLY A 303 -3.82 -11.30 6.74
CA GLY A 303 -2.55 -10.85 7.31
C GLY A 303 -2.70 -10.19 8.68
N THR A 304 -3.77 -9.44 8.89
CA THR A 304 -4.07 -8.83 10.18
C THR A 304 -4.40 -9.91 11.23
N ALA A 305 -5.10 -10.98 10.84
CA ALA A 305 -5.35 -12.12 11.73
C ALA A 305 -4.06 -12.87 12.07
N ILE A 306 -3.16 -13.12 11.10
CA ILE A 306 -1.85 -13.73 11.34
C ILE A 306 -1.04 -12.88 12.32
N ALA A 307 -0.99 -11.58 12.11
CA ALA A 307 -0.29 -10.67 13.00
C ALA A 307 -0.89 -10.64 14.41
N ALA A 308 -2.20 -10.75 14.55
CA ALA A 308 -2.87 -10.83 15.86
C ALA A 308 -2.43 -12.07 16.64
N LEU A 309 -2.21 -13.19 15.96
CA LEU A 309 -1.83 -14.48 16.56
C LEU A 309 -0.32 -14.64 16.81
N SER A 310 0.51 -13.78 16.22
CA SER A 310 1.97 -13.77 16.40
C SER A 310 2.36 -12.90 17.64
#